data_dd7203243113107c3d7e5cb9ded800ff
#
_entry.id   dd7203243113107c3d7e5cb9ded800ff
#
_cell.length_a   1.000
_cell.length_b   1.000
_cell.length_c   1.000
_cell.angle_alpha   90.00
_cell.angle_beta   90.00
_cell.angle_gamma   90.00
#
_symmetry.space_group_name_H-M   'P 1'
#
loop_
_entity.id
_entity.type
_entity.pdbx_description
1 polymer ?
#
loop_
_entity_poly.entity_id
_entity_poly.type
_entity_poly.pdbx_seq_one_letter_code
_entity_poly.pdbx_strand_id
1 'polypeptide(L)'
;MQNYTNSNIKIKTSLLLFGKGWAAPLVLYFDDPKSVYEEIKANINSPNKRMLEYFPNGPIKQVCVLTNEITGVALQEEQHLS
;
A
#
# COMPACT_ATOMS: atom_id res chain seq x y z
N MET A 1 28.35 -7.66 -17.60
CA MET A 1 27.56 -7.79 -17.72
C MET A 1 26.51 -8.09 -17.00
N GLN A 2 25.75 -7.77 -16.65
CA GLN A 2 24.81 -8.13 -16.03
C GLN A 2 23.52 -7.64 -16.30
N ASN A 3 23.25 -7.05 -17.35
CA ASN A 3 21.96 -6.51 -17.73
C ASN A 3 20.92 -7.57 -17.89
N TYR A 4 21.35 -8.76 -18.32
CA TYR A 4 20.35 -9.80 -18.48
C TYR A 4 19.73 -10.20 -17.17
N THR A 5 20.40 -9.97 -16.06
CA THR A 5 19.83 -10.25 -14.77
C THR A 5 18.61 -9.36 -14.51
N ASN A 6 18.73 -8.11 -14.92
CA ASN A 6 17.63 -7.17 -14.69
C ASN A 6 16.41 -7.49 -15.54
N SER A 7 16.61 -8.11 -16.69
CA SER A 7 15.47 -8.41 -17.55
C SER A 7 14.56 -9.47 -16.94
N ASN A 8 15.06 -10.25 -15.99
CA ASN A 8 14.27 -11.29 -15.33
C ASN A 8 13.73 -10.89 -13.99
N ILE A 9 14.10 -9.71 -13.50
CA ILE A 9 13.69 -9.26 -12.18
C ILE A 9 12.82 -8.03 -12.34
N LYS A 10 11.65 -8.07 -11.77
CA LYS A 10 10.74 -6.94 -11.77
C LYS A 10 10.59 -6.45 -10.37
N ILE A 11 10.47 -5.13 -10.24
CA ILE A 11 10.26 -4.50 -8.96
C ILE A 11 8.83 -4.01 -8.91
N LYS A 12 8.14 -4.40 -7.87
CA LYS A 12 6.77 -4.04 -7.67
C LYS A 12 6.68 -3.37 -6.31
N THR A 13 6.03 -2.24 -6.26
CA THR A 13 5.86 -1.53 -5.00
C THR A 13 4.49 -1.85 -4.44
N SER A 14 4.45 -2.32 -3.20
CA SER A 14 3.21 -2.54 -2.50
C SER A 14 3.03 -1.52 -1.40
N LEU A 15 1.79 -1.27 -1.06
CA LEU A 15 1.46 -0.39 0.05
C LEU A 15 0.96 -1.27 1.18
N LEU A 16 1.57 -1.11 2.35
CA LEU A 16 1.17 -1.85 3.54
C LEU A 16 0.35 -0.95 4.43
N LEU A 17 -0.82 -1.41 4.79
CA LEU A 17 -1.73 -0.65 5.63
C LEU A 17 -1.89 -1.39 6.96
N PHE A 18 -1.58 -0.69 8.06
CA PHE A 18 -1.62 -1.28 9.40
C PHE A 18 -2.80 -0.69 10.17
N GLY A 19 -3.50 -1.53 10.89
CA GLY A 19 -4.66 -1.10 11.65
C GLY A 19 -4.65 -1.62 13.07
N LYS A 20 -5.44 -0.99 13.91
CA LYS A 20 -5.56 -1.37 15.32
C LYS A 20 -6.04 -2.81 15.43
N GLY A 21 -5.30 -3.62 16.17
CA GLY A 21 -5.71 -4.98 16.41
C GLY A 21 -5.60 -5.91 15.23
N TRP A 22 -5.06 -5.46 14.09
CA TRP A 22 -4.87 -6.34 12.95
C TRP A 22 -3.66 -7.22 13.17
N ALA A 23 -3.81 -8.51 12.92
CA ALA A 23 -2.71 -9.46 13.08
C ALA A 23 -1.62 -9.22 12.02
N ALA A 24 -1.99 -8.71 10.85
CA ALA A 24 -1.07 -8.48 9.76
C ALA A 24 -1.55 -7.27 8.95
N PRO A 25 -0.64 -6.59 8.26
CA PRO A 25 -1.05 -5.48 7.41
C PRO A 25 -1.78 -5.97 6.16
N LEU A 26 -2.58 -5.09 5.58
CA LEU A 26 -3.11 -5.32 4.25
C LEU A 26 -2.05 -4.96 3.23
N VAL A 27 -1.89 -5.80 2.22
CA VAL A 27 -0.95 -5.56 1.13
C VAL A 27 -1.76 -5.12 -0.08
N LEU A 28 -1.57 -3.88 -0.48
CA LEU A 28 -2.35 -3.27 -1.55
C LEU A 28 -1.44 -2.85 -2.70
N TYR A 29 -1.97 -2.93 -3.91
CA TYR A 29 -1.21 -2.56 -5.10
C TYR A 29 -1.97 -1.48 -5.86
N PHE A 30 -1.24 -0.43 -6.22
CA PHE A 30 -1.80 0.71 -6.95
C PHE A 30 -0.88 1.07 -8.10
N ASP A 31 -1.43 1.74 -9.11
CA ASP A 31 -0.60 2.25 -10.20
C ASP A 31 0.32 3.35 -9.69
N ASP A 32 -0.14 4.14 -8.72
CA ASP A 32 0.65 5.21 -8.14
C ASP A 32 0.62 5.07 -6.61
N PRO A 33 1.38 4.11 -6.07
CA PRO A 33 1.32 3.85 -4.63
C PRO A 33 1.82 5.01 -3.78
N LYS A 34 2.75 5.80 -4.30
CA LYS A 34 3.27 6.92 -3.54
C LYS A 34 2.20 7.97 -3.26
N SER A 35 1.37 8.22 -4.27
CA SER A 35 0.29 9.17 -4.12
C SER A 35 -0.71 8.72 -3.06
N VAL A 36 -1.04 7.44 -3.08
CA VAL A 36 -1.96 6.88 -2.09
C VAL A 36 -1.34 6.92 -0.70
N TYR A 37 -0.04 6.61 -0.61
CA TYR A 37 0.68 6.67 0.65
C TYR A 37 0.60 8.07 1.26
N GLU A 38 0.85 9.10 0.45
CA GLU A 38 0.81 10.47 0.95
C GLU A 38 -0.60 10.87 1.40
N GLU A 39 -1.61 10.42 0.67
CA GLU A 39 -2.98 10.72 1.04
C GLU A 39 -3.35 10.08 2.37
N ILE A 40 -3.01 8.81 2.55
CA ILE A 40 -3.31 8.12 3.80
C ILE A 40 -2.55 8.76 4.95
N LYS A 41 -1.29 9.09 4.72
CA LYS A 41 -0.46 9.72 5.75
C LYS A 41 -1.07 11.04 6.22
N ALA A 42 -1.55 11.84 5.29
CA ALA A 42 -2.18 13.12 5.61
C ALA A 42 -3.46 12.91 6.42
N ASN A 43 -4.21 11.87 6.09
CA ASN A 43 -5.49 11.62 6.77
C ASN A 43 -5.31 11.01 8.15
N ILE A 44 -4.28 10.22 8.36
CA ILE A 44 -3.99 9.68 9.69
C ILE A 44 -3.74 10.82 10.67
N ASN A 45 -3.07 11.86 10.18
CA ASN A 45 -2.72 13.00 11.02
C ASN A 45 -3.87 13.98 11.23
N SER A 46 -4.97 13.79 10.55
CA SER A 46 -6.12 14.69 10.65
C SER A 46 -6.87 14.42 11.93
N PRO A 47 -7.35 15.46 12.62
CA PRO A 47 -8.18 15.26 13.81
C PRO A 47 -9.58 14.73 13.49
N ASN A 48 -9.98 14.83 12.23
CA ASN A 48 -11.33 14.40 11.84
C ASN A 48 -11.30 12.95 11.37
N LYS A 49 -12.22 12.17 11.92
CA LYS A 49 -12.38 10.79 11.49
C LYS A 49 -13.00 10.77 10.09
N ARG A 50 -12.44 9.98 9.21
CA ARG A 50 -12.89 9.86 7.84
C ARG A 50 -12.92 8.40 7.41
N MET A 51 -13.71 8.14 6.39
CA MET A 51 -13.71 6.85 5.74
C MET A 51 -12.96 6.99 4.43
N LEU A 52 -11.95 6.14 4.21
CA LEU A 52 -11.20 6.13 2.97
C LEU A 52 -11.56 4.87 2.21
N GLU A 53 -11.85 5.02 0.93
CA GLU A 53 -12.19 3.89 0.08
C GLU A 53 -11.29 3.89 -1.13
N TYR A 54 -10.73 2.72 -1.45
CA TYR A 54 -9.81 2.56 -2.57
C TYR A 54 -10.16 1.33 -3.37
N PHE A 55 -9.74 1.35 -4.63
CA PHE A 55 -9.95 0.25 -5.56
C PHE A 55 -8.59 -0.20 -6.08
N PRO A 56 -7.85 -0.99 -5.31
CA PRO A 56 -6.51 -1.39 -5.70
C PRO A 56 -6.51 -2.43 -6.80
N ASN A 57 -5.32 -2.65 -7.36
CA ASN A 57 -5.08 -3.78 -8.24
C ASN A 57 -4.76 -5.01 -7.40
N GLY A 58 -4.69 -6.16 -8.05
CA GLY A 58 -4.28 -7.39 -7.36
C GLY A 58 -5.44 -8.10 -6.69
N PRO A 59 -5.17 -8.93 -5.67
CA PRO A 59 -6.22 -9.75 -5.06
C PRO A 59 -7.29 -8.94 -4.34
N ILE A 60 -6.89 -7.85 -3.66
CA ILE A 60 -7.85 -6.99 -2.99
C ILE A 60 -8.36 -5.99 -4.02
N LYS A 61 -9.65 -6.03 -4.29
CA LYS A 61 -10.23 -5.20 -5.35
C LYS A 61 -10.89 -3.94 -4.83
N GLN A 62 -11.23 -3.93 -3.57
CA GLN A 62 -11.92 -2.80 -2.98
C GLN A 62 -11.68 -2.85 -1.48
N VAL A 63 -11.35 -1.71 -0.90
CA VAL A 63 -11.07 -1.63 0.53
C VAL A 63 -11.59 -0.31 1.07
N CYS A 64 -12.14 -0.38 2.26
CA CYS A 64 -12.69 0.79 2.93
C CYS A 64 -12.22 0.74 4.38
N VAL A 65 -11.61 1.83 4.84
CA VAL A 65 -11.06 1.89 6.19
C VAL A 65 -11.39 3.22 6.85
N LEU A 66 -11.48 3.20 8.16
CA LEU A 66 -11.65 4.42 8.93
C LEU A 66 -10.28 4.95 9.35
N THR A 67 -10.08 6.25 9.20
CA THR A 67 -8.76 6.83 9.47
C THR A 67 -8.33 6.65 10.91
N ASN A 68 -9.27 6.65 11.85
CA ASN A 68 -8.91 6.48 13.26
C ASN A 68 -8.59 5.03 13.61
N GLU A 69 -8.78 4.09 12.68
CA GLU A 69 -8.38 2.70 12.89
C GLU A 69 -7.02 2.39 12.28
N ILE A 70 -6.46 3.30 11.49
CA ILE A 70 -5.17 3.09 10.84
C ILE A 70 -4.07 3.51 11.79
N THR A 71 -3.10 2.63 12.01
CA THR A 71 -1.96 2.92 12.86
C THR A 71 -0.70 3.23 12.08
N GLY A 72 -0.67 2.88 10.79
CA GLY A 72 0.50 3.19 9.99
C GLY A 72 0.30 2.81 8.54
N VAL A 73 1.18 3.31 7.69
CA VAL A 73 1.20 3.00 6.27
C VAL A 73 2.65 2.97 5.82
N ALA A 74 2.98 2.07 4.91
CA ALA A 74 4.35 1.91 4.44
C ALA A 74 4.36 1.54 2.97
N LEU A 75 5.45 1.85 2.30
CA LEU A 75 5.70 1.38 0.94
C LEU A 75 6.81 0.34 1.00
N GLN A 76 6.62 -0.76 0.28
CA GLN A 76 7.58 -1.85 0.27
C GLN A 76 7.85 -2.25 -1.17
N GLU A 77 9.12 -2.41 -1.48
CA GLU A 77 9.51 -2.91 -2.79
C GLU A 77 9.62 -4.41 -2.74
N GLU A 78 9.03 -5.06 -3.73
CA GLU A 78 9.08 -6.50 -3.87
C GLU A 78 9.77 -6.84 -5.19
N GLN A 79 10.66 -7.80 -5.14
CA GLN A 79 11.31 -8.31 -6.34
C GLN A 79 10.72 -9.66 -6.67
N HIS A 80 10.46 -9.88 -7.96
CA HIS A 80 10.03 -11.18 -8.40
C HIS A 80 10.53 -11.42 -9.82
N LEU A 81 10.68 -12.67 -10.15
CA LEU A 81 11.12 -13.06 -11.50
C LEU A 81 9.94 -12.97 -12.46
N SER A 82 10.22 -12.47 -13.64
CA SER A 82 9.16 -12.38 -14.64
C SER A 82 9.04 -13.66 -15.45
#